data_201711c5a64ce0789bd5a7ef767c8078
#
_entry.id   201711c5a64ce0789bd5a7ef767c8078
#
_cell.length_a   1.000
_cell.length_b   1.000
_cell.length_c   1.000
_cell.angle_alpha   90.00
_cell.angle_beta   90.00
_cell.angle_gamma   90.00
#
_symmetry.space_group_name_H-M   'P 1'
#
loop_
_entity.id
_entity.type
_entity.pdbx_description
1 polymer ?
#
loop_
_entity_poly.entity_id
_entity_poly.type
_entity_poly.pdbx_seq_one_letter_code
_entity_poly.pdbx_strand_id
1 'polypeptide(L)'
;MSANQKLYIKKNSRIHSSGLFAKTDIKSGSQIIEYRGLKITKSQSDKIADVHIEANKKEGKVGSVYIFTLNQRYDINGKVSWNLAKYINHSCDPNCETDIVRGKIWINAIRDIKKGEELSYDYGYDMHYLEDHPCRCGSKNCVGYIVRSNLRWRVKKKLAKKNIKLI
;
A
#
# COMPACT_ATOMS: atom_id res chain seq x y z
N MET A 1 20.06 -22.69 -10.83
CA MET A 1 19.16 -22.00 -9.88
C MET A 1 17.78 -21.98 -10.50
N SER A 2 16.81 -22.64 -9.88
CA SER A 2 15.48 -22.93 -10.44
C SER A 2 14.69 -21.66 -10.75
N ALA A 3 14.20 -21.57 -11.98
CA ALA A 3 13.44 -20.45 -12.50
C ALA A 3 12.12 -20.25 -11.73
N ASN A 4 11.90 -19.03 -11.24
CA ASN A 4 10.60 -18.37 -11.10
C ASN A 4 9.52 -19.05 -10.24
N GLN A 5 9.85 -19.54 -9.07
CA GLN A 5 8.79 -19.92 -8.12
C GLN A 5 8.24 -18.61 -7.50
N LYS A 6 6.95 -18.31 -7.79
CA LYS A 6 6.27 -17.16 -7.15
C LYS A 6 6.34 -17.29 -5.64
N LEU A 7 6.91 -16.27 -4.97
CA LEU A 7 7.06 -16.22 -3.51
C LEU A 7 5.76 -15.95 -2.77
N TYR A 8 4.68 -15.65 -3.48
CA TYR A 8 3.41 -15.19 -2.94
C TYR A 8 2.20 -15.92 -3.54
N ILE A 9 1.09 -15.88 -2.79
CA ILE A 9 -0.23 -16.36 -3.20
C ILE A 9 -1.29 -15.33 -2.79
N LYS A 10 -2.31 -15.12 -3.64
CA LYS A 10 -3.46 -14.27 -3.33
C LYS A 10 -4.47 -15.05 -2.49
N LYS A 11 -4.94 -14.44 -1.39
CA LYS A 11 -5.99 -14.97 -0.50
C LYS A 11 -6.90 -13.84 -0.01
N ASN A 12 -8.00 -14.20 0.66
CA ASN A 12 -8.80 -13.24 1.42
C ASN A 12 -7.98 -12.65 2.57
N SER A 13 -8.08 -11.34 2.77
CA SER A 13 -7.38 -10.59 3.82
C SER A 13 -8.35 -10.05 4.86
N ARG A 14 -7.89 -9.97 6.10
CA ARG A 14 -8.60 -9.29 7.19
C ARG A 14 -8.44 -7.76 7.12
N ILE A 15 -7.42 -7.27 6.41
CA ILE A 15 -7.16 -5.83 6.27
C ILE A 15 -8.15 -5.25 5.26
N HIS A 16 -8.21 -5.84 4.04
CA HIS A 16 -9.11 -5.40 2.98
C HIS A 16 -9.27 -6.50 1.93
N SER A 17 -10.50 -6.95 1.71
CA SER A 17 -10.97 -7.96 0.74
C SER A 17 -9.95 -9.05 0.32
N SER A 18 -8.89 -8.70 -0.38
CA SER A 18 -7.83 -9.61 -0.85
C SER A 18 -6.45 -9.11 -0.42
N GLY A 19 -5.54 -10.05 -0.16
CA GLY A 19 -4.13 -9.77 0.15
C GLY A 19 -3.18 -10.73 -0.58
N LEU A 20 -1.90 -10.38 -0.64
CA LEU A 20 -0.84 -11.32 -1.01
C LEU A 20 -0.18 -11.86 0.25
N PHE A 21 0.02 -13.17 0.27
CA PHE A 21 0.60 -13.90 1.40
C PHE A 21 1.86 -14.64 0.96
N ALA A 22 2.83 -14.73 1.84
CA ALA A 22 4.04 -15.50 1.58
C ALA A 22 3.70 -16.98 1.34
N LYS A 23 4.08 -17.52 0.19
CA LYS A 23 3.89 -18.94 -0.17
C LYS A 23 4.93 -19.84 0.48
N THR A 24 6.11 -19.30 0.73
CA THR A 24 7.26 -19.92 1.40
C THR A 24 7.87 -18.90 2.35
N ASP A 25 8.81 -19.30 3.19
CA ASP A 25 9.64 -18.35 3.92
C ASP A 25 10.39 -17.45 2.94
N ILE A 26 10.41 -16.15 3.23
CA ILE A 26 11.09 -15.13 2.42
C ILE A 26 12.13 -14.44 3.29
N LYS A 27 13.36 -14.38 2.81
CA LYS A 27 14.46 -13.73 3.53
C LYS A 27 14.42 -12.21 3.39
N SER A 28 14.87 -11.51 4.41
CA SER A 28 15.11 -10.06 4.36
C SER A 28 15.97 -9.70 3.15
N GLY A 29 15.65 -8.57 2.50
CA GLY A 29 16.31 -8.11 1.28
C GLY A 29 15.84 -8.80 -0.01
N SER A 30 14.95 -9.83 0.09
CA SER A 30 14.42 -10.49 -1.12
C SER A 30 13.51 -9.57 -1.92
N GLN A 31 13.74 -9.49 -3.22
CA GLN A 31 12.86 -8.83 -4.17
C GLN A 31 11.67 -9.75 -4.47
N ILE A 32 10.44 -9.34 -4.11
CA ILE A 32 9.27 -10.21 -4.12
C ILE A 32 8.49 -10.07 -5.42
N ILE A 33 8.12 -8.85 -5.78
CA ILE A 33 7.23 -8.57 -6.92
C ILE A 33 7.44 -7.13 -7.43
N GLU A 34 7.33 -6.96 -8.76
CA GLU A 34 7.29 -5.65 -9.41
C GLU A 34 5.84 -5.10 -9.37
N TYR A 35 5.67 -3.85 -8.94
CA TYR A 35 4.42 -3.13 -9.10
C TYR A 35 4.32 -2.60 -10.53
N ARG A 36 3.44 -3.19 -11.32
CA ARG A 36 3.29 -2.92 -12.74
C ARG A 36 2.02 -2.15 -13.04
N GLY A 37 2.03 -1.40 -14.14
CA GLY A 37 0.84 -0.68 -14.57
C GLY A 37 1.08 0.15 -15.81
N LEU A 38 0.10 0.98 -16.12
CA LEU A 38 0.22 1.97 -17.19
C LEU A 38 1.00 3.18 -16.67
N LYS A 39 2.05 3.58 -17.37
CA LYS A 39 2.77 4.80 -17.08
C LYS A 39 1.93 5.99 -17.50
N ILE A 40 1.63 6.88 -16.56
CA ILE A 40 0.78 8.06 -16.74
C ILE A 40 1.50 9.32 -16.26
N THR A 41 1.07 10.48 -16.74
CA THR A 41 1.59 11.77 -16.26
C THR A 41 0.96 12.15 -14.92
N LYS A 42 1.55 13.11 -14.19
CA LYS A 42 0.98 13.63 -12.93
C LYS A 42 -0.43 14.16 -13.11
N SER A 43 -0.67 14.95 -14.16
CA SER A 43 -2.00 15.48 -14.47
C SER A 43 -3.05 14.40 -14.75
N GLN A 44 -2.67 13.28 -15.39
CA GLN A 44 -3.57 12.14 -15.56
C GLN A 44 -3.83 11.43 -14.23
N SER A 45 -2.81 11.34 -13.39
CA SER A 45 -2.87 10.77 -12.05
C SER A 45 -3.87 11.50 -11.17
N ASP A 46 -3.77 12.82 -11.12
CA ASP A 46 -4.66 13.69 -10.33
C ASP A 46 -6.11 13.50 -10.74
N LYS A 47 -6.40 13.56 -12.04
CA LYS A 47 -7.75 13.33 -12.59
C LYS A 47 -8.33 11.96 -12.21
N ILE A 48 -7.50 10.91 -12.28
CA ILE A 48 -7.94 9.55 -11.92
C ILE A 48 -8.19 9.47 -10.41
N ALA A 49 -7.34 10.08 -9.58
CA ALA A 49 -7.49 10.09 -8.13
C ALA A 49 -8.79 10.80 -7.72
N ASP A 50 -9.06 11.99 -8.28
CA ASP A 50 -10.26 12.79 -7.98
C ASP A 50 -11.54 12.02 -8.31
N VAL A 51 -11.62 11.43 -9.52
CA VAL A 51 -12.78 10.62 -9.94
C VAL A 51 -13.00 9.42 -8.99
N HIS A 52 -11.92 8.76 -8.56
CA HIS A 52 -12.03 7.64 -7.63
C HIS A 52 -12.47 8.07 -6.24
N ILE A 53 -11.95 9.17 -5.73
CA ILE A 53 -12.31 9.71 -4.41
C ILE A 53 -13.79 10.12 -4.41
N GLU A 54 -14.25 10.84 -5.44
CA GLU A 54 -15.66 11.25 -5.55
C GLU A 54 -16.62 10.07 -5.67
N ALA A 55 -16.30 9.08 -6.52
CA ALA A 55 -17.12 7.89 -6.68
C ALA A 55 -17.25 7.10 -5.37
N ASN A 56 -16.14 6.96 -4.64
CA ASN A 56 -16.13 6.25 -3.37
C ASN A 56 -16.92 7.02 -2.28
N LYS A 57 -16.83 8.35 -2.23
CA LYS A 57 -17.64 9.17 -1.31
C LYS A 57 -19.13 8.97 -1.55
N LYS A 58 -19.57 8.94 -2.83
CA LYS A 58 -20.99 8.71 -3.20
C LYS A 58 -21.47 7.31 -2.79
N GLU A 59 -20.62 6.30 -2.86
CA GLU A 59 -20.96 4.91 -2.51
C GLU A 59 -20.71 4.57 -1.04
N GLY A 60 -20.26 5.52 -0.21
CA GLY A 60 -19.88 5.27 1.18
C GLY A 60 -18.71 4.29 1.34
N LYS A 61 -17.92 4.13 0.28
CA LYS A 61 -16.76 3.23 0.23
C LYS A 61 -15.46 4.00 0.44
N VAL A 62 -14.48 3.31 1.01
CA VAL A 62 -13.11 3.83 1.12
C VAL A 62 -12.38 3.60 -0.19
N GLY A 63 -11.85 4.68 -0.78
CA GLY A 63 -11.22 4.65 -2.08
C GLY A 63 -9.89 3.92 -2.12
N SER A 64 -9.79 2.90 -2.98
CA SER A 64 -8.51 2.31 -3.33
C SER A 64 -7.95 3.02 -4.55
N VAL A 65 -6.95 3.85 -4.38
CA VAL A 65 -6.21 4.47 -5.47
C VAL A 65 -4.99 3.59 -5.77
N TYR A 66 -4.97 2.98 -6.95
CA TYR A 66 -3.89 2.09 -7.40
C TYR A 66 -2.80 2.86 -8.15
N ILE A 67 -2.49 4.07 -7.72
CA ILE A 67 -1.48 4.93 -8.35
C ILE A 67 -0.23 4.94 -7.48
N PHE A 68 0.90 4.67 -8.12
CA PHE A 68 2.20 4.65 -7.47
C PHE A 68 3.14 5.68 -8.13
N THR A 69 3.76 6.53 -7.33
CA THR A 69 4.72 7.52 -7.84
C THR A 69 5.99 6.85 -8.36
N LEU A 70 6.27 7.03 -9.65
CA LEU A 70 7.50 6.54 -10.28
C LEU A 70 8.63 7.58 -10.16
N ASN A 71 8.33 8.83 -10.45
CA ASN A 71 9.27 9.95 -10.36
C ASN A 71 8.50 11.29 -10.40
N GLN A 72 9.21 12.40 -10.54
CA GLN A 72 8.59 13.74 -10.58
C GLN A 72 7.65 13.97 -11.77
N ARG A 73 7.78 13.21 -12.87
CA ARG A 73 6.99 13.39 -14.11
C ARG A 73 5.90 12.36 -14.29
N TYR A 74 6.10 11.16 -13.78
CA TYR A 74 5.27 10.01 -14.07
C TYR A 74 4.87 9.22 -12.83
N ASP A 75 3.68 8.63 -12.92
CA ASP A 75 3.15 7.64 -12.00
C ASP A 75 2.85 6.34 -12.74
N ILE A 76 2.65 5.27 -11.99
CA ILE A 76 2.16 3.99 -12.50
C ILE A 76 0.73 3.80 -12.02
N ASN A 77 -0.22 3.73 -12.96
CA ASN A 77 -1.59 3.29 -12.67
C ASN A 77 -1.62 1.75 -12.66
N GLY A 78 -1.64 1.19 -11.48
CA GLY A 78 -1.65 -0.26 -11.24
C GLY A 78 -3.03 -0.91 -11.32
N LYS A 79 -4.09 -0.18 -11.66
CA LYS A 79 -5.46 -0.71 -11.80
C LYS A 79 -5.61 -1.51 -13.11
N VAL A 80 -4.78 -2.52 -13.28
CA VAL A 80 -4.79 -3.44 -14.42
C VAL A 80 -4.87 -4.88 -13.92
N SER A 81 -5.43 -5.81 -14.73
CA SER A 81 -5.68 -7.20 -14.32
C SER A 81 -4.40 -7.97 -14.02
N TRP A 82 -3.35 -7.72 -14.76
CA TRP A 82 -2.06 -8.41 -14.67
C TRP A 82 -1.14 -7.90 -13.56
N ASN A 83 -1.48 -6.82 -12.84
CA ASN A 83 -0.72 -6.34 -11.69
C ASN A 83 -1.19 -7.02 -10.41
N LEU A 84 -0.52 -8.07 -9.98
CA LEU A 84 -0.85 -8.73 -8.71
C LEU A 84 -0.37 -7.94 -7.49
N ALA A 85 0.67 -7.12 -7.61
CA ALA A 85 1.20 -6.30 -6.51
C ALA A 85 0.16 -5.31 -5.94
N LYS A 86 -0.86 -4.94 -6.73
CA LYS A 86 -1.98 -4.09 -6.25
C LYS A 86 -2.78 -4.69 -5.09
N TYR A 87 -2.65 -5.99 -4.83
CA TYR A 87 -3.30 -6.68 -3.72
C TYR A 87 -2.46 -6.71 -2.44
N ILE A 88 -1.25 -6.14 -2.44
CA ILE A 88 -0.48 -5.98 -1.21
C ILE A 88 -1.09 -4.83 -0.42
N ASN A 89 -1.55 -5.12 0.80
CA ASN A 89 -2.25 -4.16 1.64
C ASN A 89 -1.27 -3.23 2.38
N HIS A 90 -1.81 -2.11 2.88
CA HIS A 90 -1.06 -1.22 3.77
C HIS A 90 -0.96 -1.80 5.16
N SER A 91 0.20 -1.61 5.79
CA SER A 91 0.36 -1.75 7.24
C SER A 91 1.14 -0.58 7.83
N CYS A 92 0.77 -0.19 9.06
CA CYS A 92 1.56 0.74 9.87
C CYS A 92 2.81 0.09 10.49
N ASP A 93 2.89 -1.25 10.43
CA ASP A 93 4.06 -2.07 10.82
C ASP A 93 4.32 -3.08 9.68
N PRO A 94 4.88 -2.61 8.56
CA PRO A 94 5.00 -3.40 7.34
C PRO A 94 6.14 -4.43 7.42
N ASN A 95 6.05 -5.46 6.60
CA ASN A 95 7.14 -6.42 6.37
C ASN A 95 7.82 -6.24 5.00
N CYS A 96 7.33 -5.31 4.20
CA CYS A 96 7.91 -4.97 2.91
C CYS A 96 8.08 -3.44 2.79
N GLU A 97 8.96 -3.06 1.88
CA GLU A 97 9.12 -1.68 1.41
C GLU A 97 9.12 -1.64 -0.10
N THR A 98 9.03 -0.44 -0.65
CA THR A 98 9.07 -0.22 -2.09
C THR A 98 10.33 0.52 -2.49
N ASP A 99 10.97 0.09 -3.58
CA ASP A 99 12.15 0.71 -4.14
C ASP A 99 12.00 0.90 -5.66
N ILE A 100 12.61 1.96 -6.19
CA ILE A 100 12.59 2.26 -7.62
C ILE A 100 13.97 1.99 -8.21
N VAL A 101 14.07 0.85 -8.90
CA VAL A 101 15.31 0.42 -9.55
C VAL A 101 15.14 0.45 -11.05
N ARG A 102 15.95 1.25 -11.74
CA ARG A 102 15.96 1.37 -13.22
C ARG A 102 14.56 1.63 -13.80
N GLY A 103 13.80 2.53 -13.15
CA GLY A 103 12.45 2.91 -13.61
C GLY A 103 11.36 1.87 -13.37
N LYS A 104 11.61 0.87 -12.55
CA LYS A 104 10.66 -0.15 -12.10
C LYS A 104 10.46 -0.06 -10.60
N ILE A 105 9.23 -0.23 -10.16
CA ILE A 105 8.87 -0.21 -8.74
C ILE A 105 8.88 -1.66 -8.24
N TRP A 106 9.74 -1.94 -7.27
CA TRP A 106 9.89 -3.25 -6.66
C TRP A 106 9.40 -3.24 -5.23
N ILE A 107 8.81 -4.34 -4.81
CA ILE A 107 8.42 -4.60 -3.43
C ILE A 107 9.38 -5.64 -2.87
N ASN A 108 10.11 -5.23 -1.82
CA ASN A 108 11.20 -5.98 -1.20
C ASN A 108 10.86 -6.31 0.26
N ALA A 109 11.30 -7.46 0.75
CA ALA A 109 11.18 -7.81 2.17
C ALA A 109 12.18 -7.00 3.02
N ILE A 110 11.71 -6.34 4.08
CA ILE A 110 12.58 -5.60 5.02
C ILE A 110 12.97 -6.43 6.25
N ARG A 111 12.35 -7.58 6.41
CA ARG A 111 12.69 -8.58 7.44
C ARG A 111 12.42 -9.98 6.89
N ASP A 112 12.84 -11.00 7.63
CA ASP A 112 12.39 -12.38 7.35
C ASP A 112 10.85 -12.45 7.47
N ILE A 113 10.20 -13.04 6.47
CA ILE A 113 8.75 -13.21 6.40
C ILE A 113 8.46 -14.71 6.38
N LYS A 114 7.64 -15.20 7.31
CA LYS A 114 7.29 -16.61 7.39
C LYS A 114 6.20 -16.96 6.38
N LYS A 115 6.23 -18.21 5.90
CA LYS A 115 5.15 -18.77 5.10
C LYS A 115 3.80 -18.52 5.76
N GLY A 116 2.86 -17.97 4.99
CA GLY A 116 1.52 -17.65 5.45
C GLY A 116 1.34 -16.23 6.00
N GLU A 117 2.42 -15.45 6.26
CA GLU A 117 2.28 -14.05 6.62
C GLU A 117 1.74 -13.24 5.44
N GLU A 118 0.87 -12.28 5.73
CA GLU A 118 0.40 -11.31 4.74
C GLU A 118 1.52 -10.30 4.42
N LEU A 119 1.77 -10.08 3.14
CA LEU A 119 2.70 -9.06 2.66
C LEU A 119 2.05 -7.69 2.79
N SER A 120 2.77 -6.72 3.33
CA SER A 120 2.28 -5.36 3.50
C SER A 120 3.40 -4.34 3.39
N TYR A 121 3.07 -3.14 2.89
CA TYR A 121 4.02 -2.01 2.87
C TYR A 121 3.33 -0.71 3.31
N ASP A 122 4.11 0.31 3.69
CA ASP A 122 3.56 1.64 3.98
C ASP A 122 3.23 2.34 2.65
N TYR A 123 1.96 2.65 2.42
CA TYR A 123 1.52 3.33 1.18
C TYR A 123 2.08 4.74 1.03
N GLY A 124 2.61 5.31 2.12
CA GLY A 124 3.32 6.59 2.06
C GLY A 124 2.43 7.79 1.79
N TYR A 125 1.12 7.72 2.06
CA TYR A 125 0.20 8.84 1.86
C TYR A 125 0.58 10.02 2.75
N ASP A 126 0.29 11.22 2.29
CA ASP A 126 0.43 12.44 3.10
C ASP A 126 -0.85 12.77 3.88
N MET A 127 -0.89 13.95 4.49
CA MET A 127 -2.01 14.37 5.34
C MET A 127 -3.20 14.94 4.58
N HIS A 128 -3.09 15.17 3.26
CA HIS A 128 -4.10 15.92 2.51
C HIS A 128 -5.45 15.18 2.47
N TYR A 129 -5.41 13.88 2.19
CA TYR A 129 -6.61 13.03 2.12
C TYR A 129 -6.73 12.09 3.33
N LEU A 130 -6.26 12.51 4.50
CA LEU A 130 -6.18 11.65 5.68
C LEU A 130 -7.52 10.94 6.00
N GLU A 131 -8.63 11.71 5.98
CA GLU A 131 -9.95 11.22 6.39
C GLU A 131 -10.57 10.27 5.35
N ASP A 132 -10.10 10.33 4.10
CA ASP A 132 -10.54 9.45 3.02
C ASP A 132 -9.88 8.06 3.05
N HIS A 133 -8.86 7.88 3.91
CA HIS A 133 -8.07 6.64 3.98
C HIS A 133 -7.95 6.06 5.39
N PRO A 134 -9.07 5.56 5.99
CA PRO A 134 -9.01 4.87 7.27
C PRO A 134 -8.16 3.60 7.18
N CYS A 135 -7.35 3.35 8.21
CA CYS A 135 -6.49 2.18 8.30
C CYS A 135 -7.08 1.11 9.21
N ARG A 136 -7.10 -0.13 8.73
CA ARG A 136 -7.58 -1.32 9.46
C ARG A 136 -6.50 -2.39 9.60
N CYS A 137 -5.20 -2.01 9.56
CA CYS A 137 -4.11 -2.98 9.57
C CYS A 137 -3.95 -3.76 10.88
N GLY A 138 -4.55 -3.30 11.98
CA GLY A 138 -4.51 -3.97 13.29
C GLY A 138 -3.14 -3.94 13.98
N SER A 139 -2.15 -3.23 13.46
CA SER A 139 -0.82 -3.15 14.10
C SER A 139 -0.87 -2.24 15.34
N LYS A 140 0.01 -2.53 16.32
CA LYS A 140 0.14 -1.72 17.55
C LYS A 140 0.52 -0.25 17.26
N ASN A 141 1.19 0.00 16.13
CA ASN A 141 1.62 1.33 15.71
C ASN A 141 0.57 2.07 14.88
N CYS A 142 -0.62 1.46 14.66
CA CYS A 142 -1.67 2.04 13.85
C CYS A 142 -2.21 3.34 14.48
N VAL A 143 -2.39 4.33 13.62
CA VAL A 143 -2.97 5.63 14.01
C VAL A 143 -4.39 5.82 13.48
N GLY A 144 -5.04 4.73 13.01
CA GLY A 144 -6.39 4.74 12.46
C GLY A 144 -6.50 5.24 11.02
N TYR A 145 -5.42 5.72 10.45
CA TYR A 145 -5.37 6.27 9.08
C TYR A 145 -4.12 5.80 8.33
N ILE A 146 -4.25 5.70 7.00
CA ILE A 146 -3.11 5.42 6.11
C ILE A 146 -2.34 6.72 5.91
N VAL A 147 -1.19 6.82 6.55
CA VAL A 147 -0.28 7.96 6.44
C VAL A 147 1.16 7.50 6.61
N ARG A 148 2.08 8.12 5.88
CA ARG A 148 3.51 7.79 5.95
C ARG A 148 4.04 7.86 7.38
N SER A 149 4.94 6.96 7.71
CA SER A 149 5.44 6.73 9.08
C SER A 149 5.92 8.01 9.78
N ASN A 150 6.65 8.87 9.08
CA ASN A 150 7.20 10.12 9.62
C ASN A 150 6.14 11.21 9.90
N LEU A 151 4.89 11.03 9.47
CA LEU A 151 3.78 11.96 9.75
C LEU A 151 2.78 11.43 10.80
N ARG A 152 2.90 10.18 11.25
CA ARG A 152 1.96 9.57 12.21
C ARG A 152 1.87 10.32 13.53
N TRP A 153 2.94 10.94 13.97
CA TRP A 153 2.93 11.79 15.16
C TRP A 153 1.98 13.00 15.02
N ARG A 154 1.85 13.56 13.80
CA ARG A 154 0.90 14.66 13.53
C ARG A 154 -0.53 14.19 13.66
N VAL A 155 -0.84 12.98 13.18
CA VAL A 155 -2.16 12.37 13.34
C VAL A 155 -2.48 12.15 14.81
N LYS A 156 -1.56 11.57 15.59
CA LYS A 156 -1.73 11.41 17.05
C LYS A 156 -2.02 12.74 17.73
N LYS A 157 -1.28 13.79 17.40
CA LYS A 157 -1.50 15.14 17.96
C LYS A 157 -2.87 15.73 17.55
N LYS A 158 -3.31 15.50 16.29
CA LYS A 158 -4.64 15.95 15.81
C LYS A 158 -5.77 15.24 16.55
N LEU A 159 -5.67 13.92 16.75
CA LEU A 159 -6.66 13.11 17.45
C LEU A 159 -6.74 13.45 18.95
N ALA A 160 -5.60 13.62 19.60
CA ALA A 160 -5.55 14.03 21.01
C ALA A 160 -6.26 15.38 21.25
N LYS A 161 -6.08 16.36 20.34
CA LYS A 161 -6.79 17.65 20.42
C LYS A 161 -8.31 17.53 20.23
N LYS A 162 -8.79 16.50 19.52
CA LYS A 162 -10.22 16.23 19.30
C LYS A 162 -10.84 15.32 20.37
N ASN A 163 -10.10 14.92 21.42
CA ASN A 163 -10.50 13.91 22.43
C ASN A 163 -10.94 12.56 21.82
N ILE A 164 -10.43 12.22 20.64
CA ILE A 164 -10.73 10.95 19.97
C ILE A 164 -9.67 9.94 20.39
N LYS A 165 -10.09 8.85 21.05
CA LYS A 165 -9.20 7.72 21.37
C LYS A 165 -8.82 6.98 20.08
N LEU A 166 -7.55 6.60 19.98
CA LEU A 166 -7.09 5.65 18.96
C LEU A 166 -7.74 4.28 19.24
N ILE A 167 -8.31 3.68 18.20
CA ILE A 167 -8.93 2.34 18.27
C ILE A 167 -7.84 1.28 18.23
#